data_b14a10ae2c792e4cf679937c66ff1164
#
_entry.id   b14a10ae2c792e4cf679937c66ff1164
#
_cell.length_a   1.000
_cell.length_b   1.000
_cell.length_c   1.000
_cell.angle_alpha   90.00
_cell.angle_beta   90.00
_cell.angle_gamma   90.00
#
_symmetry.space_group_name_H-M   'P 1'
#
loop_
_entity.id
_entity.type
_entity.pdbx_description
1 polymer ?
#
loop_
_entity_poly.entity_id
_entity_poly.type
_entity_poly.pdbx_seq_one_letter_code
_entity_poly.pdbx_strand_id
1 'polypeptide(L)'
;MLVPVVDRNQNPLMPTHKWRAIKWIKSGKATSFYKKGVFCVRLNQDPSDTEKQEIVVGIDPGSKREAYTVKSNKHTLLNILSNTPDWVKKAVESRRNARRARRHRGCRRRPARFDNRTKCKLAPSTKSRWQLKLRVCSWLCKMFPITKFIVEDIKARTLKGAKKWNKSFSPLEVGKNWFYKELSRLGEVETRQGYETKELRDQLGLKKSKSKLADKFECHNVDSWVLANAAVGGHSLPENKQIIRLFPLRFHRRQLHVFQFSKGGSRRPYGSTRSLGFKRGSLVRHAKRGLCYVGGQMRGFISLHCLETGKRLTQSAKVVDCEFRSFNSWRYVVSSQR
;
A
#
# COMPACT_ATOMS: atom_id res chain seq x y z
N MET A 1 7.29 8.36 -20.42
CA MET A 1 7.25 7.95 -18.98
C MET A 1 8.10 8.93 -18.18
N LEU A 2 7.54 9.53 -17.15
CA LEU A 2 8.23 10.45 -16.27
C LEU A 2 8.84 9.66 -15.08
N VAL A 3 10.04 10.05 -14.68
CA VAL A 3 10.83 9.38 -13.64
C VAL A 3 10.89 10.29 -12.42
N PRO A 4 10.54 9.80 -11.21
CA PRO A 4 10.70 10.57 -9.99
C PRO A 4 12.16 10.94 -9.73
N VAL A 5 12.35 12.18 -9.28
CA VAL A 5 13.66 12.75 -8.96
C VAL A 5 13.67 13.14 -7.49
N VAL A 6 14.77 12.90 -6.82
CA VAL A 6 15.02 13.38 -5.46
C VAL A 6 16.37 14.08 -5.40
N ASP A 7 16.51 15.03 -4.48
CA ASP A 7 17.79 15.66 -4.17
C ASP A 7 18.73 14.74 -3.37
N ARG A 8 19.89 15.26 -2.98
CA ARG A 8 20.87 14.54 -2.10
C ARG A 8 20.26 14.15 -0.77
N ASN A 9 19.35 14.96 -0.24
CA ASN A 9 18.70 14.79 1.06
C ASN A 9 17.45 13.90 0.98
N GLN A 10 17.16 13.29 -0.19
CA GLN A 10 15.98 12.47 -0.44
C GLN A 10 14.66 13.27 -0.49
N ASN A 11 14.69 14.60 -0.62
CA ASN A 11 13.49 15.41 -0.84
C ASN A 11 13.03 15.26 -2.28
N PRO A 12 11.73 15.09 -2.52
CA PRO A 12 11.20 14.94 -3.87
C PRO A 12 11.25 16.26 -4.65
N LEU A 13 11.69 16.15 -5.88
CA LEU A 13 11.71 17.20 -6.89
C LEU A 13 10.70 16.88 -8.00
N MET A 14 10.54 17.80 -8.94
CA MET A 14 9.70 17.56 -10.12
C MET A 14 10.22 16.37 -10.93
N PRO A 15 9.33 15.46 -11.37
CA PRO A 15 9.73 14.32 -12.18
C PRO A 15 10.27 14.77 -13.54
N THR A 16 11.17 13.99 -14.09
CA THR A 16 11.80 14.27 -15.39
C THR A 16 11.53 13.18 -16.41
N HIS A 17 11.74 13.49 -17.68
CA HIS A 17 11.65 12.50 -18.76
C HIS A 17 12.71 11.40 -18.62
N LYS A 18 12.33 10.15 -18.96
CA LYS A 18 13.22 8.98 -18.88
C LYS A 18 14.57 9.21 -19.57
N TRP A 19 14.56 9.85 -20.73
CA TRP A 19 15.79 10.12 -21.48
C TRP A 19 16.72 11.12 -20.77
N ARG A 20 16.17 12.15 -20.15
CA ARG A 20 16.93 13.09 -19.34
C ARG A 20 17.52 12.40 -18.10
N ALA A 21 16.75 11.56 -17.42
CA ALA A 21 17.23 10.77 -16.29
C ALA A 21 18.42 9.84 -16.69
N ILE A 22 18.33 9.17 -17.83
CA ILE A 22 19.41 8.33 -18.35
C ILE A 22 20.66 9.18 -18.70
N LYS A 23 20.47 10.35 -19.31
CA LYS A 23 21.58 11.27 -19.61
C LYS A 23 22.30 11.70 -18.33
N TRP A 24 21.55 12.04 -17.27
CA TRP A 24 22.13 12.42 -15.98
C TRP A 24 22.89 11.26 -15.31
N ILE A 25 22.40 10.04 -15.43
CA ILE A 25 23.11 8.86 -14.91
C ILE A 25 24.42 8.65 -15.64
N LYS A 26 24.40 8.70 -16.99
CA LYS A 26 25.59 8.53 -17.83
C LYS A 26 26.64 9.61 -17.57
N SER A 27 26.22 10.85 -17.32
CA SER A 27 27.14 11.98 -17.03
C SER A 27 27.55 12.08 -15.55
N GLY A 28 27.19 11.11 -14.69
CA GLY A 28 27.53 11.14 -13.27
C GLY A 28 26.74 12.17 -12.44
N LYS A 29 25.83 12.95 -13.03
CA LYS A 29 25.02 13.96 -12.35
C LYS A 29 23.96 13.37 -11.44
N ALA A 30 23.54 12.13 -11.68
CA ALA A 30 22.54 11.43 -10.87
C ALA A 30 22.86 9.96 -10.69
N THR A 31 22.38 9.37 -9.60
CA THR A 31 22.44 7.95 -9.29
C THR A 31 21.03 7.33 -9.37
N SER A 32 20.92 6.20 -10.06
CA SER A 32 19.66 5.46 -10.16
C SER A 32 19.40 4.62 -8.91
N PHE A 33 18.13 4.52 -8.53
CA PHE A 33 17.69 3.62 -7.48
C PHE A 33 16.23 3.19 -7.70
N TYR A 34 15.82 2.12 -6.99
CA TYR A 34 14.45 1.65 -7.01
C TYR A 34 13.78 1.87 -5.67
N LYS A 35 12.67 2.59 -5.65
CA LYS A 35 11.85 2.78 -4.45
C LYS A 35 10.58 1.93 -4.54
N LYS A 36 10.64 0.72 -3.98
CA LYS A 36 9.54 -0.27 -3.96
C LYS A 36 8.95 -0.57 -5.35
N GLY A 37 9.82 -0.73 -6.33
CA GLY A 37 9.45 -1.10 -7.69
C GLY A 37 9.35 0.05 -8.67
N VAL A 38 9.35 1.29 -8.22
CA VAL A 38 9.42 2.46 -9.09
C VAL A 38 10.87 2.87 -9.28
N PHE A 39 11.28 3.00 -10.54
CA PHE A 39 12.59 3.51 -10.90
C PHE A 39 12.65 5.02 -10.61
N CYS A 40 13.66 5.45 -9.87
CA CYS A 40 13.87 6.82 -9.44
C CYS A 40 15.32 7.22 -9.67
N VAL A 41 15.59 8.53 -9.70
CA VAL A 41 16.95 9.08 -9.74
C VAL A 41 17.18 10.05 -8.61
N ARG A 42 18.37 9.99 -8.03
CA ARG A 42 18.84 10.93 -7.01
C ARG A 42 19.92 11.80 -7.64
N LEU A 43 19.77 13.11 -7.54
CA LEU A 43 20.78 14.05 -7.99
C LEU A 43 22.02 13.95 -7.09
N ASN A 44 23.20 14.00 -7.71
CA ASN A 44 24.50 14.03 -7.03
C ASN A 44 24.98 15.50 -6.83
N GLN A 45 24.28 16.44 -7.44
CA GLN A 45 24.53 17.89 -7.37
C GLN A 45 23.26 18.57 -6.87
N ASP A 46 23.38 19.80 -6.37
CA ASP A 46 22.22 20.59 -6.01
C ASP A 46 21.40 20.92 -7.25
N PRO A 47 20.06 20.89 -7.14
CA PRO A 47 19.20 21.21 -8.25
C PRO A 47 19.39 22.68 -8.67
N SER A 48 19.42 22.95 -9.98
CA SER A 48 19.46 24.31 -10.52
C SER A 48 18.16 25.09 -10.28
N ASP A 49 17.07 24.37 -10.06
CA ASP A 49 15.74 24.91 -9.82
C ASP A 49 14.97 24.00 -8.87
N THR A 50 14.25 24.61 -7.94
CA THR A 50 13.41 23.93 -6.93
C THR A 50 11.93 24.25 -7.09
N GLU A 51 11.54 24.98 -8.14
CA GLU A 51 10.13 25.27 -8.41
C GLU A 51 9.33 23.98 -8.62
N LYS A 52 8.14 23.97 -8.06
CA LYS A 52 7.27 22.79 -8.06
C LYS A 52 5.93 23.16 -8.64
N GLN A 53 5.55 22.47 -9.70
CA GLN A 53 4.17 22.47 -10.16
C GLN A 53 3.31 21.68 -9.20
N GLU A 54 2.02 21.96 -9.16
CA GLU A 54 1.08 21.20 -8.35
C GLU A 54 1.03 19.74 -8.80
N ILE A 55 1.26 18.85 -7.83
CA ILE A 55 1.08 17.40 -8.00
C ILE A 55 0.09 16.91 -6.96
N VAL A 56 -0.97 16.29 -7.43
CA VAL A 56 -2.06 15.79 -6.60
C VAL A 56 -2.18 14.29 -6.66
N VAL A 57 -2.79 13.73 -5.63
CA VAL A 57 -3.13 12.31 -5.56
C VAL A 57 -4.64 12.16 -5.42
N GLY A 58 -5.28 11.58 -6.44
CA GLY A 58 -6.65 11.12 -6.36
C GLY A 58 -6.72 9.72 -5.72
N ILE A 59 -7.64 9.52 -4.80
CA ILE A 59 -7.80 8.29 -4.04
C ILE A 59 -9.25 7.80 -4.13
N ASP A 60 -9.46 6.60 -4.67
CA ASP A 60 -10.72 5.85 -4.58
C ASP A 60 -10.57 4.73 -3.53
N PRO A 61 -11.09 4.92 -2.29
CA PRO A 61 -10.90 4.00 -1.19
C PRO A 61 -11.89 2.84 -1.26
N GLY A 62 -11.46 1.72 -1.80
CA GLY A 62 -12.27 0.50 -1.88
C GLY A 62 -12.16 -0.42 -0.65
N SER A 63 -13.06 -1.40 -0.55
CA SER A 63 -13.07 -2.40 0.52
C SER A 63 -12.10 -3.58 0.28
N LYS A 64 -11.92 -3.99 -0.96
CA LYS A 64 -11.01 -5.07 -1.39
C LYS A 64 -9.83 -4.57 -2.20
N ARG A 65 -10.04 -3.55 -3.00
CA ARG A 65 -9.07 -2.89 -3.87
C ARG A 65 -9.22 -1.39 -3.71
N GLU A 66 -8.13 -0.68 -3.83
CA GLU A 66 -8.04 0.76 -3.66
C GLU A 66 -7.22 1.32 -4.79
N ALA A 67 -7.69 2.39 -5.41
CA ALA A 67 -6.98 3.03 -6.50
C ALA A 67 -6.39 4.36 -6.07
N TYR A 68 -5.19 4.65 -6.61
CA TYR A 68 -4.49 5.92 -6.42
C TYR A 68 -3.97 6.37 -7.78
N THR A 69 -4.11 7.65 -8.07
CA THR A 69 -3.51 8.26 -9.26
C THR A 69 -2.74 9.49 -8.86
N VAL A 70 -1.48 9.55 -9.24
CA VAL A 70 -0.61 10.72 -9.07
C VAL A 70 -0.60 11.49 -10.39
N LYS A 71 -0.99 12.75 -10.36
CA LYS A 71 -1.13 13.58 -11.56
C LYS A 71 -0.64 15.00 -11.32
N SER A 72 0.02 15.57 -12.32
CA SER A 72 0.21 17.01 -12.50
C SER A 72 -0.82 17.54 -13.49
N ASN A 73 -0.85 18.83 -13.72
CA ASN A 73 -1.77 19.41 -14.71
C ASN A 73 -1.69 18.69 -16.07
N LYS A 74 -0.47 18.49 -16.60
CA LYS A 74 -0.26 17.92 -17.94
C LYS A 74 -0.17 16.39 -17.96
N HIS A 75 0.35 15.75 -16.90
CA HIS A 75 0.78 14.35 -16.98
C HIS A 75 0.22 13.46 -15.87
N THR A 76 -0.21 12.27 -16.26
CA THR A 76 -0.48 11.16 -15.34
C THR A 76 0.84 10.46 -15.01
N LEU A 77 1.35 10.68 -13.79
CA LEU A 77 2.66 10.21 -13.35
C LEU A 77 2.63 8.73 -12.97
N LEU A 78 1.60 8.32 -12.24
CA LEU A 78 1.52 6.95 -11.70
C LEU A 78 0.08 6.56 -11.37
N ASN A 79 -0.32 5.36 -11.79
CA ASN A 79 -1.55 4.73 -11.33
C ASN A 79 -1.23 3.50 -10.49
N ILE A 80 -1.87 3.37 -9.34
CA ILE A 80 -1.68 2.29 -8.40
C ILE A 80 -3.03 1.63 -8.10
N LEU A 81 -3.03 0.31 -8.11
CA LEU A 81 -4.12 -0.51 -7.60
C LEU A 81 -3.62 -1.35 -6.44
N SER A 82 -4.05 -1.04 -5.23
CA SER A 82 -3.63 -1.74 -4.02
C SER A 82 -4.70 -2.69 -3.51
N ASN A 83 -4.32 -3.93 -3.24
CA ASN A 83 -5.18 -4.87 -2.55
C ASN A 83 -5.19 -4.54 -1.04
N THR A 84 -6.36 -4.64 -0.41
CA THR A 84 -6.46 -4.43 1.04
C THR A 84 -6.03 -5.68 1.82
N PRO A 85 -5.48 -5.54 3.05
CA PRO A 85 -5.12 -6.69 3.89
C PRO A 85 -6.37 -7.42 4.39
N ASP A 86 -6.51 -8.70 4.08
CA ASP A 86 -7.64 -9.56 4.47
C ASP A 86 -7.35 -10.46 5.67
N TRP A 87 -6.08 -10.79 5.91
CA TRP A 87 -5.66 -11.75 6.94
C TRP A 87 -5.90 -11.30 8.38
N VAL A 88 -6.07 -9.99 8.63
CA VAL A 88 -6.23 -9.46 10.00
C VAL A 88 -7.55 -9.93 10.61
N LYS A 89 -8.63 -9.97 9.82
CA LYS A 89 -9.93 -10.49 10.26
C LYS A 89 -9.79 -11.94 10.72
N LYS A 90 -9.21 -12.81 9.91
CA LYS A 90 -8.95 -14.24 10.22
C LYS A 90 -8.07 -14.40 11.45
N ALA A 91 -7.02 -13.58 11.59
CA ALA A 91 -6.14 -13.63 12.76
C ALA A 91 -6.83 -13.19 14.06
N VAL A 92 -7.75 -12.24 14.01
CA VAL A 92 -8.57 -11.83 15.17
C VAL A 92 -9.54 -12.93 15.54
N GLU A 93 -10.18 -13.55 14.56
CA GLU A 93 -11.10 -14.68 14.76
C GLU A 93 -10.39 -15.90 15.39
N SER A 94 -9.25 -16.31 14.87
CA SER A 94 -8.43 -17.38 15.42
C SER A 94 -8.07 -17.12 16.89
N ARG A 95 -7.67 -15.88 17.24
CA ARG A 95 -7.39 -15.50 18.63
C ARG A 95 -8.64 -15.54 19.52
N ARG A 96 -9.79 -15.16 18.99
CA ARG A 96 -11.08 -15.24 19.70
C ARG A 96 -11.43 -16.70 20.00
N ASN A 97 -11.30 -17.58 19.00
CA ASN A 97 -11.58 -19.01 19.15
C ASN A 97 -10.61 -19.69 20.15
N ALA A 98 -9.31 -19.40 20.05
CA ALA A 98 -8.33 -19.88 21.01
C ALA A 98 -8.64 -19.42 22.46
N ARG A 99 -9.08 -18.19 22.66
CA ARG A 99 -9.50 -17.69 23.98
C ARG A 99 -10.76 -18.38 24.49
N ARG A 100 -11.75 -18.65 23.62
CA ARG A 100 -12.96 -19.42 23.98
C ARG A 100 -12.61 -20.83 24.40
N ALA A 101 -11.79 -21.54 23.62
CA ALA A 101 -11.36 -22.87 23.94
C ALA A 101 -10.60 -22.97 25.30
N ARG A 102 -9.76 -21.97 25.62
CA ARG A 102 -9.09 -21.92 26.93
C ARG A 102 -10.06 -21.69 28.09
N ARG A 103 -11.10 -20.89 27.93
CA ARG A 103 -12.14 -20.70 28.93
C ARG A 103 -12.90 -22.00 29.20
N HIS A 104 -13.27 -22.68 28.15
CA HIS A 104 -13.99 -23.97 28.24
C HIS A 104 -13.20 -25.03 29.02
N ARG A 105 -11.87 -25.06 28.87
CA ARG A 105 -10.99 -25.99 29.58
C ARG A 105 -10.63 -25.56 31.02
N GLY A 106 -11.27 -24.55 31.57
CA GLY A 106 -10.95 -24.09 32.94
C GLY A 106 -9.55 -23.46 33.10
N CYS A 107 -8.81 -23.24 32.01
CA CYS A 107 -7.47 -22.67 32.10
C CYS A 107 -7.49 -21.28 32.76
N ARG A 108 -6.52 -21.01 33.63
CA ARG A 108 -6.33 -19.72 34.29
C ARG A 108 -6.36 -18.58 33.28
N ARG A 109 -7.18 -17.57 33.55
CA ARG A 109 -7.32 -16.38 32.72
C ARG A 109 -7.13 -15.12 33.55
N ARG A 110 -6.69 -14.07 32.89
CA ARG A 110 -6.68 -12.73 33.51
C ARG A 110 -8.11 -12.28 33.80
N PRO A 111 -8.35 -11.54 34.89
CA PRO A 111 -9.66 -10.93 35.17
C PRO A 111 -10.08 -10.03 34.01
N ALA A 112 -11.39 -9.84 33.87
CA ALA A 112 -11.91 -8.95 32.86
C ALA A 112 -11.46 -7.51 33.15
N ARG A 113 -10.90 -6.86 32.14
CA ARG A 113 -10.45 -5.46 32.21
C ARG A 113 -11.42 -4.60 31.43
N PHE A 114 -12.40 -4.02 32.10
CA PHE A 114 -13.41 -3.17 31.45
C PHE A 114 -12.87 -1.79 31.11
N ASP A 115 -11.91 -1.28 31.89
CA ASP A 115 -11.31 0.07 31.75
C ASP A 115 -10.41 0.22 30.51
N ASN A 116 -10.00 -0.89 29.90
CA ASN A 116 -9.24 -0.87 28.65
C ASN A 116 -10.09 -0.69 27.39
N ARG A 117 -11.37 -0.49 27.51
CA ARG A 117 -12.26 -0.20 26.38
C ARG A 117 -12.28 1.31 26.12
N THR A 118 -11.27 1.79 25.42
CA THR A 118 -11.24 3.18 24.93
C THR A 118 -12.43 3.42 23.99
N LYS A 119 -13.21 4.45 24.24
CA LYS A 119 -14.25 4.92 23.31
C LYS A 119 -13.61 5.22 21.95
N CYS A 120 -14.31 4.95 20.86
CA CYS A 120 -13.86 5.21 19.48
C CYS A 120 -12.59 4.45 19.02
N LYS A 121 -12.25 3.34 19.65
CA LYS A 121 -11.11 2.51 19.23
C LYS A 121 -11.40 1.79 17.92
N LEU A 122 -10.56 2.04 16.90
CA LEU A 122 -10.62 1.32 15.64
C LEU A 122 -10.34 -0.18 15.82
N ALA A 123 -11.22 -1.01 15.26
CA ALA A 123 -10.98 -2.45 15.16
C ALA A 123 -9.67 -2.74 14.41
N PRO A 124 -8.87 -3.74 14.84
CA PRO A 124 -7.57 -4.01 14.21
C PRO A 124 -7.63 -4.25 12.69
N SER A 125 -8.70 -4.87 12.21
CA SER A 125 -8.91 -5.10 10.76
C SER A 125 -9.18 -3.81 10.00
N THR A 126 -9.98 -2.93 10.55
CA THR A 126 -10.27 -1.61 9.98
C THR A 126 -9.01 -0.74 10.02
N LYS A 127 -8.37 -0.66 11.19
CA LYS A 127 -7.11 0.11 11.36
C LYS A 127 -6.04 -0.32 10.37
N SER A 128 -5.86 -1.62 10.15
CA SER A 128 -4.82 -2.11 9.23
C SER A 128 -5.06 -1.70 7.77
N ARG A 129 -6.31 -1.61 7.34
CA ARG A 129 -6.66 -1.12 6.00
C ARG A 129 -6.33 0.36 5.85
N TRP A 130 -6.77 1.18 6.79
CA TRP A 130 -6.47 2.62 6.79
C TRP A 130 -4.99 2.91 6.92
N GLN A 131 -4.27 2.14 7.73
CA GLN A 131 -2.81 2.23 7.83
C GLN A 131 -2.09 1.86 6.52
N LEU A 132 -2.63 0.93 5.73
CA LEU A 132 -2.07 0.64 4.42
C LEU A 132 -2.24 1.81 3.47
N LYS A 133 -3.45 2.43 3.42
CA LYS A 133 -3.69 3.64 2.62
C LYS A 133 -2.69 4.73 2.96
N LEU A 134 -2.57 5.07 4.23
CA LEU A 134 -1.63 6.09 4.69
C LEU A 134 -0.18 5.75 4.32
N ARG A 135 0.20 4.46 4.39
CA ARG A 135 1.54 4.01 3.99
C ARG A 135 1.79 4.17 2.50
N VAL A 136 0.78 3.94 1.66
CA VAL A 136 0.89 4.19 0.20
C VAL A 136 1.06 5.69 -0.05
N CYS A 137 0.22 6.55 0.55
CA CYS A 137 0.34 8.00 0.42
C CYS A 137 1.72 8.51 0.89
N SER A 138 2.17 8.09 2.08
CA SER A 138 3.50 8.43 2.59
C SER A 138 4.65 7.94 1.69
N TRP A 139 4.47 6.83 1.00
CA TRP A 139 5.45 6.35 0.02
C TRP A 139 5.46 7.24 -1.23
N LEU A 140 4.30 7.68 -1.70
CA LEU A 140 4.18 8.59 -2.85
C LEU A 140 4.82 9.95 -2.55
N CYS A 141 4.60 10.52 -1.36
CA CYS A 141 5.24 11.78 -0.92
C CYS A 141 6.78 11.70 -0.87
N LYS A 142 7.35 10.50 -0.81
CA LYS A 142 8.82 10.32 -0.87
C LYS A 142 9.37 10.25 -2.29
N MET A 143 8.52 10.28 -3.29
CA MET A 143 8.91 10.22 -4.72
C MET A 143 8.48 11.44 -5.50
N PHE A 144 7.37 12.04 -5.09
CA PHE A 144 6.78 13.19 -5.77
C PHE A 144 6.52 14.31 -4.76
N PRO A 145 6.69 15.57 -5.13
CA PRO A 145 6.37 16.74 -4.28
C PRO A 145 4.85 16.96 -4.29
N ILE A 146 4.12 16.07 -3.61
CA ILE A 146 2.66 16.09 -3.53
C ILE A 146 2.22 17.22 -2.63
N THR A 147 1.31 18.05 -3.13
CA THR A 147 0.71 19.18 -2.41
C THR A 147 -0.64 18.82 -1.83
N LYS A 148 -1.45 18.03 -2.57
CA LYS A 148 -2.85 17.80 -2.25
C LYS A 148 -3.28 16.35 -2.48
N PHE A 149 -4.18 15.88 -1.63
CA PHE A 149 -4.87 14.59 -1.72
C PHE A 149 -6.36 14.81 -1.90
N ILE A 150 -6.97 14.17 -2.90
CA ILE A 150 -8.39 14.21 -3.12
C ILE A 150 -8.95 12.80 -2.95
N VAL A 151 -9.87 12.68 -2.01
CA VAL A 151 -10.38 11.37 -1.59
C VAL A 151 -11.87 11.28 -1.87
N GLU A 152 -12.32 10.21 -2.53
CA GLU A 152 -13.74 9.92 -2.63
C GLU A 152 -14.30 9.60 -1.25
N ASP A 153 -15.28 10.40 -0.81
CA ASP A 153 -15.86 10.26 0.53
C ASP A 153 -16.93 9.17 0.56
N ILE A 154 -16.62 8.08 1.26
CA ILE A 154 -17.54 6.96 1.45
C ILE A 154 -18.36 7.20 2.72
N LYS A 155 -19.67 7.41 2.57
CA LYS A 155 -20.60 7.54 3.70
C LYS A 155 -21.12 6.18 4.17
N ALA A 156 -21.18 5.99 5.47
CA ALA A 156 -21.86 4.83 6.04
C ALA A 156 -23.37 4.95 5.78
N ARG A 157 -23.95 3.89 5.20
CA ARG A 157 -25.40 3.81 4.98
C ARG A 157 -26.00 2.78 5.93
N THR A 158 -27.18 3.10 6.47
CA THR A 158 -28.04 2.12 7.15
C THR A 158 -28.86 1.36 6.11
N LEU A 159 -29.11 0.10 6.37
CA LEU A 159 -30.02 -0.69 5.53
C LEU A 159 -31.43 -0.07 5.56
N LYS A 160 -32.14 -0.14 4.42
CA LYS A 160 -33.52 0.34 4.30
C LYS A 160 -34.39 -0.46 5.30
N GLY A 161 -35.16 0.25 6.13
CA GLY A 161 -35.97 -0.37 7.17
C GLY A 161 -35.27 -0.68 8.51
N ALA A 162 -33.94 -0.56 8.60
CA ALA A 162 -33.23 -0.72 9.86
C ALA A 162 -33.32 0.53 10.74
N LYS A 163 -33.28 0.33 12.08
CA LYS A 163 -33.18 1.45 13.05
C LYS A 163 -32.04 2.37 12.67
N LYS A 164 -32.32 3.68 12.58
CA LYS A 164 -31.26 4.69 12.39
C LYS A 164 -30.34 4.67 13.59
N TRP A 165 -29.13 4.14 13.45
CA TRP A 165 -28.12 4.22 14.48
C TRP A 165 -27.11 5.34 14.14
N ASN A 166 -26.43 5.81 15.16
CA ASN A 166 -25.53 6.93 14.99
C ASN A 166 -24.36 6.56 14.06
N LYS A 167 -24.34 7.16 12.89
CA LYS A 167 -23.33 6.91 11.85
C LYS A 167 -21.90 7.22 12.32
N SER A 168 -21.74 8.17 13.25
CA SER A 168 -20.45 8.59 13.79
C SER A 168 -19.70 7.47 14.52
N PHE A 169 -20.40 6.46 15.02
CA PHE A 169 -19.80 5.31 15.70
C PHE A 169 -19.49 4.14 14.78
N SER A 170 -19.82 4.24 13.50
CA SER A 170 -19.51 3.17 12.57
C SER A 170 -17.99 3.01 12.42
N PRO A 171 -17.45 1.77 12.34
CA PRO A 171 -16.01 1.55 12.12
C PRO A 171 -15.50 2.22 10.83
N LEU A 172 -16.37 2.42 9.86
CA LEU A 172 -16.06 3.13 8.61
C LEU A 172 -15.82 4.62 8.89
N GLU A 173 -16.75 5.31 9.54
CA GLU A 173 -16.65 6.75 9.81
C GLU A 173 -15.48 7.06 10.77
N VAL A 174 -15.36 6.30 11.86
CA VAL A 174 -14.24 6.45 12.80
C VAL A 174 -12.90 6.24 12.10
N GLY A 175 -12.83 5.24 11.21
CA GLY A 175 -11.62 4.94 10.44
C GLY A 175 -11.29 6.01 9.42
N LYS A 176 -12.29 6.54 8.74
CA LYS A 176 -12.19 7.61 7.76
C LYS A 176 -11.68 8.90 8.41
N ASN A 177 -12.29 9.33 9.50
CA ASN A 177 -11.90 10.52 10.22
C ASN A 177 -10.46 10.41 10.75
N TRP A 178 -10.08 9.23 11.27
CA TRP A 178 -8.68 8.97 11.63
C TRP A 178 -7.74 9.08 10.43
N PHE A 179 -8.13 8.53 9.29
CA PHE A 179 -7.31 8.56 8.07
C PHE A 179 -7.13 9.98 7.56
N TYR A 180 -8.19 10.80 7.49
CA TYR A 180 -8.10 12.19 7.03
C TYR A 180 -7.20 13.03 7.94
N LYS A 181 -7.33 12.86 9.27
CA LYS A 181 -6.46 13.52 10.25
C LYS A 181 -4.98 13.15 10.07
N GLU A 182 -4.67 11.89 9.78
CA GLU A 182 -3.28 11.47 9.54
C GLU A 182 -2.79 11.88 8.14
N LEU A 183 -3.69 11.90 7.16
CA LEU A 183 -3.35 12.29 5.78
C LEU A 183 -3.06 13.79 5.68
N SER A 184 -3.77 14.64 6.43
CA SER A 184 -3.55 16.09 6.46
C SER A 184 -2.15 16.50 6.98
N ARG A 185 -1.44 15.58 7.64
CA ARG A 185 -0.03 15.78 7.99
C ARG A 185 0.94 15.61 6.81
N LEU A 186 0.48 15.03 5.72
CA LEU A 186 1.28 14.77 4.52
C LEU A 186 1.04 15.81 3.43
N GLY A 187 -0.12 16.48 3.44
CA GLY A 187 -0.53 17.50 2.48
C GLY A 187 -1.99 17.90 2.68
N GLU A 188 -2.46 18.86 1.90
CA GLU A 188 -3.84 19.28 1.92
C GLU A 188 -4.78 18.11 1.58
N VAL A 189 -5.94 18.02 2.23
CA VAL A 189 -6.92 16.95 2.00
C VAL A 189 -8.26 17.54 1.60
N GLU A 190 -8.70 17.21 0.40
CA GLU A 190 -10.04 17.52 -0.12
C GLU A 190 -10.86 16.23 -0.25
N THR A 191 -12.15 16.31 -0.04
CA THR A 191 -13.04 15.17 -0.20
C THR A 191 -14.14 15.48 -1.22
N ARG A 192 -14.44 14.50 -2.08
CA ARG A 192 -15.52 14.56 -3.07
C ARG A 192 -16.50 13.42 -2.84
N GLN A 193 -17.78 13.69 -3.07
CA GLN A 193 -18.80 12.64 -2.97
C GLN A 193 -18.79 11.75 -4.22
N GLY A 194 -19.26 10.51 -4.10
CA GLY A 194 -19.29 9.58 -5.24
C GLY A 194 -20.14 10.04 -6.44
N TYR A 195 -21.17 10.89 -6.20
CA TYR A 195 -21.96 11.47 -7.30
C TYR A 195 -21.16 12.55 -8.04
N GLU A 196 -20.38 13.39 -7.34
CA GLU A 196 -19.51 14.40 -7.96
C GLU A 196 -18.43 13.71 -8.81
N THR A 197 -17.84 12.61 -8.30
CA THR A 197 -16.88 11.81 -9.07
C THR A 197 -17.50 11.24 -10.35
N LYS A 198 -18.78 10.83 -10.28
CA LYS A 198 -19.52 10.35 -11.44
C LYS A 198 -19.75 11.48 -12.45
N GLU A 199 -20.20 12.64 -12.02
CA GLU A 199 -20.42 13.80 -12.89
C GLU A 199 -19.15 14.21 -13.61
N LEU A 200 -18.03 14.38 -12.90
CA LEU A 200 -16.72 14.67 -13.49
C LEU A 200 -16.27 13.62 -14.51
N ARG A 201 -16.55 12.35 -14.25
CA ARG A 201 -16.23 11.26 -15.18
C ARG A 201 -17.10 11.33 -16.43
N ASP A 202 -18.38 11.58 -16.27
CA ASP A 202 -19.35 11.64 -17.37
C ASP A 202 -19.07 12.86 -18.26
N GLN A 203 -18.67 14.02 -17.69
CA GLN A 203 -18.23 15.21 -18.43
C GLN A 203 -17.02 14.93 -19.34
N LEU A 204 -16.11 14.06 -18.91
CA LEU A 204 -14.94 13.66 -19.71
C LEU A 204 -15.21 12.49 -20.66
N GLY A 205 -16.46 12.00 -20.76
CA GLY A 205 -16.82 10.84 -21.58
C GLY A 205 -16.17 9.53 -21.16
N LEU A 206 -15.63 9.45 -19.93
CA LEU A 206 -14.95 8.26 -19.45
C LEU A 206 -15.91 7.23 -18.90
N LYS A 207 -15.77 5.97 -19.33
CA LYS A 207 -16.62 4.85 -18.89
C LYS A 207 -15.93 4.04 -17.80
N LYS A 208 -16.62 3.79 -16.68
CA LYS A 208 -16.19 2.85 -15.64
C LYS A 208 -16.73 1.45 -15.96
N SER A 209 -15.84 0.47 -16.04
CA SER A 209 -16.23 -0.91 -16.25
C SER A 209 -16.84 -1.52 -14.99
N LYS A 210 -17.88 -2.35 -15.17
CA LYS A 210 -18.53 -3.11 -14.08
C LYS A 210 -17.70 -4.33 -13.62
N SER A 211 -16.67 -4.71 -14.35
CA SER A 211 -15.84 -5.88 -14.05
C SER A 211 -14.91 -5.63 -12.88
N LYS A 212 -15.36 -5.89 -11.66
CA LYS A 212 -14.59 -5.71 -10.42
C LYS A 212 -13.38 -6.66 -10.26
N LEU A 213 -13.29 -7.70 -11.07
CA LEU A 213 -12.21 -8.68 -11.01
C LEU A 213 -11.07 -8.34 -11.97
N ALA A 214 -11.33 -7.63 -13.05
CA ALA A 214 -10.32 -7.26 -14.03
C ALA A 214 -9.35 -6.21 -13.45
N ASP A 215 -8.07 -6.35 -13.80
CA ASP A 215 -7.00 -5.47 -13.35
C ASP A 215 -6.71 -4.38 -14.41
N LYS A 216 -7.78 -3.74 -14.89
CA LYS A 216 -7.72 -2.69 -15.92
C LYS A 216 -7.95 -1.32 -15.31
N PHE A 217 -7.41 -0.30 -15.95
CA PHE A 217 -7.55 1.10 -15.55
C PHE A 217 -9.03 1.49 -15.45
N GLU A 218 -9.84 1.11 -16.44
CA GLU A 218 -11.27 1.41 -16.53
C GLU A 218 -12.10 0.76 -15.41
N CYS A 219 -11.55 -0.25 -14.73
CA CYS A 219 -12.26 -0.94 -13.65
C CYS A 219 -12.08 -0.28 -12.28
N HIS A 220 -10.93 0.34 -12.04
CA HIS A 220 -10.54 0.76 -10.71
C HIS A 220 -9.92 2.15 -10.64
N ASN A 221 -9.09 2.54 -11.62
CA ASN A 221 -8.32 3.78 -11.55
C ASN A 221 -9.00 4.99 -12.20
N VAL A 222 -10.09 4.81 -12.93
CA VAL A 222 -10.80 5.93 -13.57
C VAL A 222 -11.23 6.98 -12.55
N ASP A 223 -11.86 6.55 -11.43
CA ASP A 223 -12.38 7.48 -10.44
C ASP A 223 -11.22 8.21 -9.71
N SER A 224 -10.17 7.50 -9.30
CA SER A 224 -8.99 8.15 -8.72
C SER A 224 -8.31 9.10 -9.69
N TRP A 225 -8.31 8.77 -10.98
CA TRP A 225 -7.76 9.64 -12.03
C TRP A 225 -8.61 10.89 -12.24
N VAL A 226 -9.93 10.75 -12.32
CA VAL A 226 -10.87 11.86 -12.49
C VAL A 226 -10.77 12.84 -11.32
N LEU A 227 -10.70 12.35 -10.09
CA LEU A 227 -10.51 13.17 -8.90
C LEU A 227 -9.21 13.98 -8.98
N ALA A 228 -8.10 13.33 -9.34
CA ALA A 228 -6.83 14.01 -9.49
C ALA A 228 -6.85 15.03 -10.65
N ASN A 229 -7.50 14.71 -11.78
CA ASN A 229 -7.62 15.59 -12.93
C ASN A 229 -8.41 16.85 -12.60
N ALA A 230 -9.55 16.73 -11.95
CA ALA A 230 -10.38 17.86 -11.55
C ALA A 230 -9.63 18.82 -10.62
N ALA A 231 -8.81 18.29 -9.73
CA ALA A 231 -8.07 19.09 -8.76
C ALA A 231 -6.94 19.91 -9.36
N VAL A 232 -6.31 19.42 -10.42
CA VAL A 232 -5.28 20.20 -11.14
C VAL A 232 -5.88 21.08 -12.23
N GLY A 233 -7.21 21.24 -12.29
CA GLY A 233 -7.91 22.04 -13.30
C GLY A 233 -7.72 21.51 -14.73
N GLY A 234 -7.34 20.23 -14.88
CA GLY A 234 -7.02 19.63 -16.17
C GLY A 234 -8.24 19.15 -16.92
N HIS A 235 -8.30 19.46 -18.21
CA HIS A 235 -9.28 18.93 -19.15
C HIS A 235 -8.71 17.79 -20.01
N SER A 236 -7.56 17.22 -19.60
CA SER A 236 -6.87 16.16 -20.34
C SER A 236 -7.59 14.83 -20.22
N LEU A 237 -7.38 13.95 -21.20
CA LEU A 237 -7.76 12.54 -21.15
C LEU A 237 -6.61 11.70 -20.57
N PRO A 238 -6.87 10.49 -20.02
CA PRO A 238 -5.84 9.65 -19.45
C PRO A 238 -4.88 9.12 -20.54
N GLU A 239 -3.70 9.70 -20.61
CA GLU A 239 -2.61 9.32 -21.52
C GLU A 239 -1.83 8.09 -21.04
N ASN A 240 -1.72 7.91 -19.73
CA ASN A 240 -1.03 6.79 -19.10
C ASN A 240 -2.03 5.94 -18.32
N LYS A 241 -2.33 4.76 -18.83
CA LYS A 241 -3.22 3.76 -18.21
C LYS A 241 -2.46 2.61 -17.55
N GLN A 242 -1.13 2.65 -17.51
CA GLN A 242 -0.32 1.63 -16.86
C GLN A 242 -0.57 1.63 -15.35
N ILE A 243 -0.77 0.44 -14.78
CA ILE A 243 -1.08 0.26 -13.37
C ILE A 243 0.04 -0.50 -12.67
N ILE A 244 0.45 -0.02 -11.51
CA ILE A 244 1.25 -0.78 -10.56
C ILE A 244 0.30 -1.41 -9.52
N ARG A 245 0.23 -2.73 -9.50
CA ARG A 245 -0.55 -3.47 -8.52
C ARG A 245 0.28 -3.73 -7.28
N LEU A 246 -0.28 -3.40 -6.12
CA LEU A 246 0.34 -3.64 -4.82
C LEU A 246 -0.39 -4.75 -4.06
N PHE A 247 0.37 -5.72 -3.59
CA PHE A 247 -0.15 -6.82 -2.76
C PHE A 247 0.54 -6.78 -1.41
N PRO A 248 -0.16 -6.36 -0.35
CA PRO A 248 0.44 -6.23 0.96
C PRO A 248 0.92 -7.58 1.49
N LEU A 249 2.10 -7.60 2.10
CA LEU A 249 2.69 -8.80 2.68
C LEU A 249 2.42 -8.88 4.18
N ARG A 250 2.12 -10.08 4.66
CA ARG A 250 1.97 -10.34 6.09
C ARG A 250 3.34 -10.54 6.71
N PHE A 251 3.82 -9.57 7.52
CA PHE A 251 5.15 -9.63 8.14
C PHE A 251 5.23 -10.59 9.32
N HIS A 252 4.17 -10.70 10.12
CA HIS A 252 4.18 -11.47 11.35
C HIS A 252 3.56 -12.84 11.14
N ARG A 253 4.38 -13.88 11.29
CA ARG A 253 3.93 -15.27 11.35
C ARG A 253 3.68 -15.75 12.77
N ARG A 254 3.91 -14.92 13.78
CA ARG A 254 3.83 -15.31 15.16
C ARG A 254 2.41 -15.76 15.50
N GLN A 255 2.22 -17.05 15.60
CA GLN A 255 1.03 -17.63 16.20
C GLN A 255 1.20 -17.55 17.71
N LEU A 256 0.68 -16.47 18.28
CA LEU A 256 0.79 -16.18 19.71
C LEU A 256 -0.07 -17.13 20.50
N HIS A 257 -0.12 -18.27 20.55
CA HIS A 257 -0.98 -19.15 21.41
C HIS A 257 -1.23 -20.56 20.83
N VAL A 258 -0.35 -21.09 20.01
CA VAL A 258 -0.42 -22.51 19.69
C VAL A 258 0.34 -23.26 20.78
N PHE A 259 -0.40 -23.86 21.70
CA PHE A 259 0.17 -24.86 22.60
C PHE A 259 0.51 -26.11 21.77
N GLN A 260 1.73 -26.57 21.88
CA GLN A 260 2.16 -27.86 21.35
C GLN A 260 2.13 -28.86 22.50
N PHE A 261 0.99 -29.50 22.73
CA PHE A 261 0.83 -30.47 23.80
C PHE A 261 1.82 -31.65 23.71
N SER A 262 2.14 -32.09 22.50
CA SER A 262 3.16 -33.09 22.22
C SER A 262 4.59 -32.72 22.67
N LYS A 263 4.80 -31.47 23.10
CA LYS A 263 6.09 -30.93 23.56
C LYS A 263 5.98 -30.33 24.96
N GLY A 264 5.17 -30.88 25.82
CA GLY A 264 5.00 -30.43 27.22
C GLY A 264 4.29 -29.07 27.35
N GLY A 265 3.53 -28.64 26.33
CA GLY A 265 2.78 -27.38 26.37
C GLY A 265 3.64 -26.14 26.30
N SER A 266 4.96 -26.24 26.38
CA SER A 266 5.87 -25.10 26.28
C SER A 266 6.03 -24.63 24.84
N ARG A 267 6.04 -23.33 24.67
CA ARG A 267 6.23 -22.70 23.40
C ARG A 267 7.71 -22.63 23.08
N ARG A 268 8.12 -23.11 21.90
CA ARG A 268 9.48 -22.84 21.42
C ARG A 268 9.71 -21.34 21.31
N PRO A 269 10.86 -20.82 21.76
CA PRO A 269 11.27 -19.45 21.47
C PRO A 269 11.18 -19.23 19.98
N TYR A 270 10.44 -18.19 19.58
CA TYR A 270 10.37 -17.84 18.17
C TYR A 270 11.67 -17.17 17.79
N GLY A 271 12.29 -17.61 16.70
CA GLY A 271 13.46 -16.97 16.15
C GLY A 271 13.22 -15.51 15.79
N SER A 272 14.26 -14.82 15.41
CA SER A 272 14.25 -13.43 14.96
C SER A 272 13.16 -13.16 13.92
N THR A 273 12.68 -11.92 13.84
CA THR A 273 11.84 -11.43 12.75
C THR A 273 12.58 -11.39 11.41
N ARG A 274 13.88 -11.60 11.43
CA ARG A 274 14.75 -11.70 10.26
C ARG A 274 15.04 -13.16 9.94
N SER A 275 15.16 -13.43 8.65
CA SER A 275 15.52 -14.72 8.07
C SER A 275 16.94 -14.60 7.56
N LEU A 276 17.95 -15.07 8.31
CA LEU A 276 19.36 -14.97 7.97
C LEU A 276 19.76 -13.54 7.52
N GLY A 277 19.41 -12.55 8.34
CA GLY A 277 19.68 -11.14 8.07
C GLY A 277 18.59 -10.41 7.29
N PHE A 278 17.80 -11.08 6.45
CA PHE A 278 16.73 -10.47 5.66
C PHE A 278 15.40 -10.39 6.43
N LYS A 279 14.73 -9.25 6.32
CA LYS A 279 13.32 -9.15 6.75
C LYS A 279 12.43 -9.87 5.72
N ARG A 280 11.34 -10.46 6.16
CA ARG A 280 10.33 -10.95 5.23
C ARG A 280 9.82 -9.80 4.34
N GLY A 281 9.73 -10.03 3.03
CA GLY A 281 9.41 -9.02 2.04
C GLY A 281 10.62 -8.25 1.52
N SER A 282 11.85 -8.56 2.00
CA SER A 282 13.08 -8.06 1.36
C SER A 282 13.11 -8.50 -0.09
N LEU A 283 13.27 -7.53 -0.98
CA LEU A 283 13.51 -7.74 -2.38
C LEU A 283 14.98 -8.09 -2.57
N VAL A 284 15.25 -9.19 -3.23
CA VAL A 284 16.60 -9.69 -3.50
C VAL A 284 16.71 -10.09 -4.96
N ARG A 285 17.93 -9.98 -5.49
CA ARG A 285 18.29 -10.55 -6.78
C ARG A 285 19.07 -11.82 -6.53
N HIS A 286 18.53 -12.95 -6.96
CA HIS A 286 19.19 -14.25 -6.87
C HIS A 286 19.80 -14.61 -8.22
N ALA A 287 21.03 -15.14 -8.24
CA ALA A 287 21.78 -15.41 -9.46
C ALA A 287 20.98 -16.23 -10.49
N LYS A 288 20.35 -17.33 -10.05
CA LYS A 288 19.57 -18.23 -10.94
C LYS A 288 18.08 -17.89 -11.06
N ARG A 289 17.49 -17.11 -10.12
CA ARG A 289 16.03 -16.88 -10.03
C ARG A 289 15.62 -15.44 -10.35
N GLY A 290 16.59 -14.57 -10.61
CA GLY A 290 16.33 -13.16 -10.88
C GLY A 290 15.76 -12.42 -9.67
N LEU A 291 14.87 -11.47 -9.91
CA LEU A 291 14.27 -10.61 -8.88
C LEU A 291 13.12 -11.34 -8.16
N CYS A 292 13.26 -11.50 -6.84
CA CYS A 292 12.31 -12.21 -5.99
C CYS A 292 12.24 -11.58 -4.60
N TYR A 293 11.33 -12.04 -3.74
CA TYR A 293 11.26 -11.57 -2.38
C TYR A 293 11.42 -12.70 -1.35
N VAL A 294 11.98 -12.35 -0.19
CA VAL A 294 12.22 -13.28 0.91
C VAL A 294 10.91 -13.57 1.66
N GLY A 295 10.52 -14.83 1.71
CA GLY A 295 9.34 -15.28 2.43
C GLY A 295 9.61 -15.73 3.86
N GLY A 296 10.80 -16.25 4.13
CA GLY A 296 11.20 -16.81 5.44
C GLY A 296 12.46 -17.63 5.32
N GLN A 297 12.79 -18.35 6.40
CA GLN A 297 13.93 -19.27 6.43
C GLN A 297 13.53 -20.66 6.93
N MET A 298 14.26 -21.67 6.53
CA MET A 298 14.19 -23.03 7.04
C MET A 298 15.55 -23.72 6.91
N ARG A 299 16.02 -24.34 8.01
CA ARG A 299 17.26 -25.15 8.03
C ARG A 299 18.48 -24.43 7.44
N GLY A 300 18.69 -23.14 7.74
CA GLY A 300 19.83 -22.38 7.25
C GLY A 300 19.69 -21.83 5.82
N PHE A 301 18.56 -22.06 5.16
CA PHE A 301 18.30 -21.56 3.80
C PHE A 301 17.18 -20.53 3.78
N ILE A 302 17.15 -19.67 2.76
CA ILE A 302 16.12 -18.66 2.53
C ILE A 302 15.06 -19.20 1.57
N SER A 303 13.80 -18.94 1.91
CA SER A 303 12.67 -19.18 1.02
C SER A 303 12.45 -17.96 0.13
N LEU A 304 12.55 -18.16 -1.20
CA LEU A 304 12.31 -17.11 -2.19
C LEU A 304 10.97 -17.30 -2.88
N HIS A 305 10.32 -16.17 -3.18
CA HIS A 305 9.00 -16.12 -3.79
C HIS A 305 8.98 -15.20 -5.01
N CYS A 306 8.18 -15.57 -6.00
CA CYS A 306 7.93 -14.78 -7.20
C CYS A 306 7.18 -13.48 -6.87
N LEU A 307 7.59 -12.36 -7.45
CA LEU A 307 6.91 -11.08 -7.27
C LEU A 307 5.52 -11.07 -7.90
N GLU A 308 5.36 -11.64 -9.08
CA GLU A 308 4.10 -11.61 -9.82
C GLU A 308 3.03 -12.48 -9.17
N THR A 309 3.36 -13.75 -8.93
CA THR A 309 2.38 -14.73 -8.44
C THR A 309 2.33 -14.82 -6.92
N GLY A 310 3.42 -14.45 -6.22
CA GLY A 310 3.60 -14.68 -4.79
C GLY A 310 3.87 -16.14 -4.43
N LYS A 311 3.94 -17.04 -5.42
CA LYS A 311 4.25 -18.45 -5.19
C LYS A 311 5.72 -18.63 -4.81
N ARG A 312 6.00 -19.68 -4.04
CA ARG A 312 7.36 -20.03 -3.66
C ARG A 312 8.11 -20.57 -4.86
N LEU A 313 9.32 -20.03 -5.09
CA LEU A 313 10.24 -20.48 -6.12
C LEU A 313 11.20 -21.54 -5.59
N THR A 314 11.69 -21.36 -4.36
CA THR A 314 12.60 -22.28 -3.68
C THR A 314 12.55 -22.10 -2.16
N GLN A 315 12.93 -23.14 -1.43
CA GLN A 315 13.16 -23.09 0.03
C GLN A 315 14.64 -23.16 0.40
N SER A 316 15.51 -23.47 -0.56
CA SER A 316 16.91 -23.83 -0.37
C SER A 316 17.88 -22.81 -0.98
N ALA A 317 17.50 -21.54 -1.06
CA ALA A 317 18.41 -20.50 -1.52
C ALA A 317 19.48 -20.20 -0.46
N LYS A 318 20.75 -20.16 -0.85
CA LYS A 318 21.84 -19.71 0.00
C LYS A 318 21.83 -18.19 0.12
N VAL A 319 22.27 -17.66 1.26
CA VAL A 319 22.36 -16.20 1.51
C VAL A 319 23.30 -15.53 0.51
N VAL A 320 24.42 -16.18 0.24
CA VAL A 320 25.48 -15.66 -0.66
C VAL A 320 25.01 -15.44 -2.09
N ASP A 321 23.99 -16.21 -2.53
CA ASP A 321 23.42 -16.08 -3.87
C ASP A 321 22.36 -14.96 -3.96
N CYS A 322 22.09 -14.26 -2.85
CA CYS A 322 21.01 -13.28 -2.71
C CYS A 322 21.56 -11.87 -2.48
N GLU A 323 21.57 -11.05 -3.51
CA GLU A 323 21.90 -9.63 -3.39
C GLU A 323 20.69 -8.84 -2.90
N PHE A 324 20.81 -8.13 -1.76
CA PHE A 324 19.74 -7.29 -1.23
C PHE A 324 19.50 -6.05 -2.11
N ARG A 325 18.24 -5.77 -2.42
CA ARG A 325 17.85 -4.58 -3.20
C ARG A 325 17.08 -3.57 -2.34
N SER A 326 16.00 -3.99 -1.70
CA SER A 326 15.20 -3.11 -0.84
C SER A 326 14.31 -3.91 0.09
N PHE A 327 13.81 -3.27 1.15
CA PHE A 327 12.76 -3.83 1.98
C PHE A 327 11.39 -3.31 1.54
N ASN A 328 10.50 -4.23 1.15
CA ASN A 328 9.14 -3.90 0.73
C ASN A 328 8.10 -4.49 1.68
N SER A 329 7.09 -3.66 2.01
CA SER A 329 5.92 -4.10 2.77
C SER A 329 4.81 -4.72 1.91
N TRP A 330 5.01 -4.72 0.62
CA TRP A 330 4.16 -5.35 -0.40
C TRP A 330 5.02 -5.91 -1.54
N ARG A 331 4.50 -6.87 -2.25
CA ARG A 331 4.98 -7.19 -3.58
C ARG A 331 4.25 -6.32 -4.59
N TYR A 332 4.86 -6.09 -5.73
CA TYR A 332 4.27 -5.29 -6.79
C TYR A 332 4.34 -6.02 -8.13
N VAL A 333 3.39 -5.68 -9.00
CA VAL A 333 3.34 -6.15 -10.37
C VAL A 333 3.00 -4.95 -11.24
N VAL A 334 3.76 -4.75 -12.29
CA VAL A 334 3.47 -3.70 -13.28
C VAL A 334 2.65 -4.33 -14.39
N SER A 335 1.45 -3.80 -14.66
CA SER A 335 0.66 -4.27 -15.80
C SER A 335 1.36 -3.89 -17.09
N SER A 336 1.61 -4.85 -17.98
CA SER A 336 1.99 -4.53 -19.35
C SER A 336 0.81 -3.81 -20.02
N GLN A 337 1.06 -2.69 -20.68
CA GLN A 337 0.11 -2.18 -21.67
C GLN A 337 0.09 -3.21 -22.81
N ARG A 338 -0.96 -3.99 -22.90
CA ARG A 338 -1.32 -4.70 -24.13
C ARG A 338 -2.42 -3.93 -24.82
#